data_4c4da23db1b688183d68c6aab850dc41
#
_entry.id   4c4da23db1b688183d68c6aab850dc41
#
_cell.length_a   1.000
_cell.length_b   1.000
_cell.length_c   1.000
_cell.angle_alpha   90.00
_cell.angle_beta   90.00
_cell.angle_gamma   90.00
#
_symmetry.space_group_name_H-M   'P 1'
#
loop_
_entity.id
_entity.type
_entity.pdbx_description
1 polymer ?
#
loop_
_entity_poly.entity_id
_entity_poly.type
_entity_poly.pdbx_seq_one_letter_code
_entity_poly.pdbx_strand_id
1 'polypeptide(L)'
;MIMDILNLNFSDLSTAEFIFKVTHISDKLEVHHFFKAYPEHVAGPDRLREIVEQMKKLDDAASNRDVVKVAEMKAFRAEAEQQTAITGLHLIMVAIFKKDLSLLHDTGFDRKQHKAYAKSQTSSTSAAPSKITGKNGADPGTAIITVSRPQGVASIELQYTNGDPSDESSWKSLRDQLKCRIELMDLESVSRYHFRARYRNGNSTSPWSATITLVIL
;
A
#
# COMPACT_ATOMS: atom_id res chain seq x y z
N MET A 1 0.54 8.11 15.80
CA MET A 1 -0.07 6.82 15.46
C MET A 1 -1.48 6.64 16.07
N ILE A 2 -2.07 7.66 16.69
CA ILE A 2 -3.40 7.61 17.33
C ILE A 2 -4.54 7.96 16.36
N MET A 3 -4.24 8.61 15.22
CA MET A 3 -5.24 9.10 14.25
C MET A 3 -5.66 8.07 13.16
N ASP A 4 -5.16 6.85 13.22
CA ASP A 4 -5.40 5.84 12.17
C ASP A 4 -6.48 4.80 12.51
N ILE A 5 -7.42 5.16 13.40
CA ILE A 5 -8.46 4.23 13.86
C ILE A 5 -9.67 4.24 12.93
N LEU A 6 -10.14 5.43 12.53
CA LEU A 6 -11.24 5.60 11.57
C LEU A 6 -10.73 6.12 10.23
N ASN A 7 -11.39 5.75 9.16
CA ASN A 7 -11.14 6.36 7.85
C ASN A 7 -11.86 7.72 7.78
N LEU A 8 -11.08 8.80 7.82
CA LEU A 8 -11.57 10.18 7.75
C LEU A 8 -11.26 10.83 6.41
N ASN A 9 -10.79 10.06 5.42
CA ASN A 9 -10.58 10.53 4.06
C ASN A 9 -11.82 10.22 3.23
N PHE A 10 -12.45 11.26 2.69
CA PHE A 10 -13.64 11.17 1.85
C PHE A 10 -13.37 11.62 0.40
N SER A 11 -12.13 12.04 0.08
CA SER A 11 -11.78 12.60 -1.24
C SER A 11 -11.97 11.63 -2.40
N ASP A 12 -11.88 10.31 -2.12
CA ASP A 12 -12.02 9.26 -3.14
C ASP A 12 -13.49 8.89 -3.44
N LEU A 13 -14.43 9.43 -2.66
CA LEU A 13 -15.85 9.17 -2.85
C LEU A 13 -16.45 10.12 -3.90
N SER A 14 -17.34 9.63 -4.74
CA SER A 14 -18.22 10.49 -5.54
C SER A 14 -19.16 11.32 -4.64
N THR A 15 -19.80 12.36 -5.19
CA THR A 15 -20.74 13.19 -4.40
C THR A 15 -21.89 12.35 -3.83
N ALA A 16 -22.45 11.43 -4.62
CA ALA A 16 -23.54 10.56 -4.19
C ALA A 16 -23.09 9.60 -3.07
N GLU A 17 -21.91 9.00 -3.19
CA GLU A 17 -21.35 8.12 -2.16
C GLU A 17 -21.05 8.90 -0.87
N PHE A 18 -20.55 10.13 -0.97
CA PHE A 18 -20.33 10.98 0.18
C PHE A 18 -21.62 11.32 0.91
N ILE A 19 -22.65 11.76 0.18
CA ILE A 19 -24.00 12.02 0.73
C ILE A 19 -24.53 10.78 1.46
N PHE A 20 -24.46 9.61 0.81
CA PHE A 20 -24.88 8.34 1.44
C PHE A 20 -24.09 8.04 2.72
N LYS A 21 -22.77 8.25 2.68
CA LYS A 21 -21.88 8.00 3.82
C LYS A 21 -22.18 8.91 5.00
N VAL A 22 -22.36 10.23 4.76
CA VAL A 22 -22.69 11.19 5.83
C VAL A 22 -24.08 10.93 6.41
N THR A 23 -25.05 10.56 5.58
CA THR A 23 -26.38 10.14 6.03
C THR A 23 -26.26 8.93 6.96
N HIS A 24 -25.54 7.91 6.55
CA HIS A 24 -25.31 6.72 7.37
C HIS A 24 -24.64 7.05 8.71
N ILE A 25 -23.62 7.93 8.72
CA ILE A 25 -22.97 8.39 9.95
C ILE A 25 -23.96 9.12 10.86
N SER A 26 -24.75 10.04 10.31
CA SER A 26 -25.77 10.79 11.06
C SER A 26 -26.76 9.87 11.73
N ASP A 27 -27.34 8.92 10.98
CA ASP A 27 -28.34 7.97 11.49
C ASP A 27 -27.78 7.08 12.59
N LYS A 28 -26.52 6.62 12.43
CA LYS A 28 -25.86 5.80 13.44
C LYS A 28 -25.55 6.58 14.71
N LEU A 29 -25.09 7.82 14.58
CA LEU A 29 -24.77 8.69 15.73
C LEU A 29 -26.02 9.09 16.50
N GLU A 30 -27.18 9.28 15.85
CA GLU A 30 -28.44 9.63 16.51
C GLU A 30 -28.87 8.55 17.49
N VAL A 31 -28.78 7.29 17.10
CA VAL A 31 -29.18 6.14 17.93
C VAL A 31 -28.07 5.65 18.84
N HIS A 32 -26.84 6.20 18.70
CA HIS A 32 -25.69 5.73 19.44
C HIS A 32 -25.91 5.91 20.96
N HIS A 33 -25.62 4.87 21.74
CA HIS A 33 -25.91 4.87 23.17
C HIS A 33 -25.05 5.86 23.99
N PHE A 34 -23.85 6.17 23.54
CA PHE A 34 -22.88 6.98 24.27
C PHE A 34 -22.76 8.43 23.75
N PHE A 35 -22.65 8.63 22.44
CA PHE A 35 -22.46 9.96 21.85
C PHE A 35 -23.80 10.70 21.72
N LYS A 36 -24.17 11.46 22.76
CA LYS A 36 -25.44 12.22 22.82
C LYS A 36 -25.25 13.73 22.83
N ALA A 37 -24.07 14.20 23.21
CA ALA A 37 -23.75 15.63 23.27
C ALA A 37 -22.48 15.91 22.47
N TYR A 38 -22.51 16.97 21.69
CA TYR A 38 -21.41 17.40 20.84
C TYR A 38 -21.04 18.84 21.19
N PRO A 39 -19.74 19.20 21.26
CA PRO A 39 -19.29 20.58 21.36
C PRO A 39 -19.78 21.40 20.15
N GLU A 40 -19.96 22.70 20.34
CA GLU A 40 -20.47 23.60 19.29
C GLU A 40 -19.70 23.53 17.95
N HIS A 41 -18.39 23.30 18.02
CA HIS A 41 -17.51 23.19 16.86
C HIS A 41 -17.49 21.80 16.21
N VAL A 42 -18.26 20.84 16.70
CA VAL A 42 -18.36 19.47 16.19
C VAL A 42 -19.75 19.24 15.62
N ALA A 43 -19.82 18.83 14.38
CA ALA A 43 -21.11 18.54 13.75
C ALA A 43 -21.73 17.27 14.36
N GLY A 44 -22.79 17.45 15.17
CA GLY A 44 -23.61 16.35 15.64
C GLY A 44 -24.55 15.81 14.55
N PRO A 45 -25.40 14.79 14.86
CA PRO A 45 -26.30 14.17 13.90
C PRO A 45 -27.17 15.16 13.11
N ASP A 46 -27.78 16.12 13.81
CA ASP A 46 -28.68 17.12 13.20
C ASP A 46 -27.91 17.98 12.20
N ARG A 47 -26.73 18.47 12.57
CA ARG A 47 -25.89 19.28 11.71
C ARG A 47 -25.39 18.49 10.49
N LEU A 48 -25.08 17.22 10.65
CA LEU A 48 -24.71 16.34 9.53
C LEU A 48 -25.88 16.14 8.56
N ARG A 49 -27.14 16.07 9.05
CA ARG A 49 -28.34 16.05 8.19
C ARG A 49 -28.50 17.35 7.41
N GLU A 50 -28.33 18.49 8.05
CA GLU A 50 -28.36 19.79 7.35
C GLU A 50 -27.33 19.83 6.23
N ILE A 51 -26.12 19.36 6.47
CA ILE A 51 -25.06 19.25 5.45
C ILE A 51 -25.52 18.36 4.30
N VAL A 52 -26.10 17.21 4.56
CA VAL A 52 -26.63 16.30 3.55
C VAL A 52 -27.72 16.97 2.70
N GLU A 53 -28.68 17.63 3.32
CA GLU A 53 -29.76 18.31 2.60
C GLU A 53 -29.24 19.47 1.74
N GLN A 54 -28.27 20.23 2.22
CA GLN A 54 -27.65 21.28 1.45
C GLN A 54 -26.82 20.73 0.30
N MET A 55 -26.08 19.62 0.51
CA MET A 55 -25.34 18.93 -0.55
C MET A 55 -26.26 18.46 -1.67
N LYS A 56 -27.41 17.83 -1.34
CA LYS A 56 -28.39 17.41 -2.33
C LYS A 56 -28.90 18.57 -3.18
N LYS A 57 -29.27 19.70 -2.54
CA LYS A 57 -29.73 20.90 -3.26
C LYS A 57 -28.69 21.49 -4.20
N LEU A 58 -27.42 21.50 -3.77
CA LEU A 58 -26.33 22.00 -4.60
C LEU A 58 -25.97 21.05 -5.74
N ASP A 59 -26.05 19.73 -5.52
CA ASP A 59 -25.82 18.71 -6.54
C ASP A 59 -26.89 18.77 -7.63
N ASP A 60 -28.16 18.87 -7.23
CA ASP A 60 -29.28 19.08 -8.16
C ASP A 60 -29.11 20.37 -8.97
N ALA A 61 -28.72 21.48 -8.33
CA ALA A 61 -28.49 22.75 -9.01
C ALA A 61 -27.29 22.70 -9.98
N ALA A 62 -26.23 21.94 -9.63
CA ALA A 62 -25.04 21.76 -10.46
C ALA A 62 -25.27 20.81 -11.65
N SER A 63 -26.33 20.00 -11.63
CA SER A 63 -26.65 19.00 -12.68
C SER A 63 -26.85 19.64 -14.07
N ASN A 64 -27.26 20.93 -14.12
CA ASN A 64 -27.45 21.71 -15.33
C ASN A 64 -26.15 22.25 -15.95
N ARG A 65 -24.99 21.84 -15.45
CA ARG A 65 -23.64 22.24 -15.90
C ARG A 65 -23.35 23.75 -15.80
N ASP A 66 -24.04 24.46 -14.92
CA ASP A 66 -23.70 25.85 -14.59
C ASP A 66 -22.35 25.86 -13.84
N VAL A 67 -21.36 26.51 -14.42
CA VAL A 67 -19.98 26.56 -13.89
C VAL A 67 -19.93 27.14 -12.48
N VAL A 68 -20.78 28.18 -12.21
CA VAL A 68 -20.85 28.80 -10.88
C VAL A 68 -21.42 27.82 -9.86
N LYS A 69 -22.50 27.14 -10.20
CA LYS A 69 -23.13 26.15 -9.30
C LYS A 69 -22.23 24.95 -9.03
N VAL A 70 -21.48 24.50 -10.04
CA VAL A 70 -20.48 23.45 -9.86
C VAL A 70 -19.36 23.91 -8.93
N ALA A 71 -18.92 25.15 -9.01
CA ALA A 71 -17.89 25.70 -8.11
C ALA A 71 -18.41 25.81 -6.67
N GLU A 72 -19.64 26.32 -6.48
CA GLU A 72 -20.32 26.39 -5.17
C GLU A 72 -20.44 25.00 -4.53
N MET A 73 -20.90 24.00 -5.29
CA MET A 73 -21.03 22.62 -4.83
C MET A 73 -19.67 22.03 -4.39
N LYS A 74 -18.61 22.26 -5.17
CA LYS A 74 -17.27 21.78 -4.82
C LYS A 74 -16.72 22.43 -3.55
N ALA A 75 -16.92 23.76 -3.39
CA ALA A 75 -16.50 24.50 -2.21
C ALA A 75 -17.24 23.99 -0.95
N PHE A 76 -18.55 23.84 -1.04
CA PHE A 76 -19.36 23.33 0.06
C PHE A 76 -19.01 21.87 0.41
N ARG A 77 -18.72 21.05 -0.60
CA ARG A 77 -18.28 19.68 -0.37
C ARG A 77 -16.98 19.61 0.43
N ALA A 78 -15.99 20.44 0.11
CA ALA A 78 -14.72 20.47 0.85
C ALA A 78 -14.95 20.84 2.33
N GLU A 79 -15.85 21.81 2.59
CA GLU A 79 -16.24 22.17 3.96
C GLU A 79 -16.97 21.03 4.67
N ALA A 80 -17.90 20.36 4.00
CA ALA A 80 -18.64 19.21 4.52
C ALA A 80 -17.73 18.03 4.86
N GLU A 81 -16.74 17.74 4.03
CA GLU A 81 -15.72 16.73 4.29
C GLU A 81 -14.91 17.06 5.54
N GLN A 82 -14.49 18.32 5.68
CA GLN A 82 -13.76 18.79 6.85
C GLN A 82 -14.60 18.68 8.12
N GLN A 83 -15.85 19.11 8.11
CA GLN A 83 -16.74 19.03 9.28
C GLN A 83 -17.00 17.57 9.68
N THR A 84 -17.23 16.69 8.71
CA THR A 84 -17.41 15.26 8.96
C THR A 84 -16.15 14.62 9.55
N ALA A 85 -14.97 15.00 9.05
CA ALA A 85 -13.69 14.53 9.59
C ALA A 85 -13.45 15.01 11.02
N ILE A 86 -13.80 16.25 11.35
CA ILE A 86 -13.73 16.81 12.73
C ILE A 86 -14.64 16.00 13.65
N THR A 87 -15.84 15.63 13.22
CA THR A 87 -16.73 14.75 14.00
C THR A 87 -16.04 13.41 14.28
N GLY A 88 -15.48 12.75 13.29
CA GLY A 88 -14.77 11.50 13.48
C GLY A 88 -13.56 11.61 14.42
N LEU A 89 -12.79 12.70 14.32
CA LEU A 89 -11.69 12.98 15.23
C LEU A 89 -12.16 13.16 16.68
N HIS A 90 -13.28 13.86 16.89
CA HIS A 90 -13.88 14.02 18.22
C HIS A 90 -14.25 12.66 18.83
N LEU A 91 -14.89 11.79 18.05
CA LEU A 91 -15.24 10.44 18.52
C LEU A 91 -14.00 9.64 18.93
N ILE A 92 -12.93 9.70 18.13
CA ILE A 92 -11.66 9.04 18.45
C ILE A 92 -11.07 9.58 19.74
N MET A 93 -11.02 10.91 19.91
CA MET A 93 -10.48 11.54 21.12
C MET A 93 -11.25 11.13 22.38
N VAL A 94 -12.57 11.10 22.31
CA VAL A 94 -13.42 10.67 23.42
C VAL A 94 -13.19 9.19 23.76
N ALA A 95 -13.13 8.32 22.76
CA ALA A 95 -12.88 6.90 22.96
C ALA A 95 -11.50 6.63 23.59
N ILE A 96 -10.46 7.36 23.18
CA ILE A 96 -9.12 7.30 23.78
C ILE A 96 -9.12 7.80 25.23
N PHE A 97 -9.77 8.94 25.48
CA PHE A 97 -9.87 9.50 26.84
C PHE A 97 -10.58 8.55 27.80
N LYS A 98 -11.62 7.87 27.32
CA LYS A 98 -12.34 6.83 28.05
C LYS A 98 -11.61 5.49 28.13
N LYS A 99 -10.49 5.34 27.39
CA LYS A 99 -9.75 4.08 27.24
C LYS A 99 -10.62 2.93 26.70
N ASP A 100 -11.64 3.26 25.93
CA ASP A 100 -12.60 2.30 25.39
C ASP A 100 -12.83 2.56 23.89
N LEU A 101 -12.10 1.81 23.05
CA LEU A 101 -12.24 1.88 21.62
C LEU A 101 -13.49 1.18 21.08
N SER A 102 -14.22 0.45 21.95
CA SER A 102 -15.49 -0.18 21.56
C SER A 102 -16.57 0.86 21.28
N LEU A 103 -16.45 2.06 21.86
CA LEU A 103 -17.33 3.20 21.61
C LEU A 103 -17.35 3.65 20.15
N LEU A 104 -16.32 3.31 19.36
CA LEU A 104 -16.26 3.62 17.93
C LEU A 104 -17.03 2.60 17.06
N HIS A 105 -17.56 1.53 17.66
CA HIS A 105 -18.45 0.64 16.94
C HIS A 105 -19.78 1.35 16.67
N ASP A 106 -20.42 0.98 15.57
CA ASP A 106 -21.73 1.50 15.16
C ASP A 106 -21.87 3.03 15.05
N THR A 107 -20.73 3.76 14.92
CA THR A 107 -20.73 5.20 14.64
C THR A 107 -20.97 5.55 13.17
N GLY A 108 -21.00 4.56 12.28
CA GLY A 108 -21.13 4.76 10.84
C GLY A 108 -19.83 5.07 10.11
N PHE A 109 -18.76 5.42 10.83
CA PHE A 109 -17.43 5.57 10.23
C PHE A 109 -16.80 4.21 9.96
N ASP A 110 -16.10 4.10 8.82
CA ASP A 110 -15.30 2.91 8.54
C ASP A 110 -14.05 2.89 9.41
N ARG A 111 -13.73 1.74 9.94
CA ARG A 111 -12.42 1.56 10.57
C ARG A 111 -11.37 1.49 9.48
N LYS A 112 -10.26 2.22 9.68
CA LYS A 112 -9.07 1.93 8.89
C LYS A 112 -8.68 0.49 9.21
N GLN A 113 -8.95 -0.39 8.28
CA GLN A 113 -8.26 -1.65 8.27
C GLN A 113 -6.79 -1.29 8.04
N HIS A 114 -5.98 -1.27 9.10
CA HIS A 114 -4.58 -1.55 8.89
C HIS A 114 -4.60 -2.85 8.07
N LYS A 115 -4.27 -2.76 6.79
CA LYS A 115 -3.79 -3.94 6.11
C LYS A 115 -2.72 -4.43 7.06
N ALA A 116 -3.06 -5.37 7.94
CA ALA A 116 -2.05 -6.16 8.60
C ALA A 116 -1.18 -6.50 7.41
N TYR A 117 0.06 -6.00 7.40
CA TYR A 117 1.06 -6.57 6.52
C TYR A 117 0.86 -8.04 6.80
N ALA A 118 0.14 -8.68 5.89
CA ALA A 118 -0.03 -10.11 5.96
C ALA A 118 1.41 -10.53 6.11
N LYS A 119 1.78 -10.98 7.31
CA LYS A 119 3.05 -11.68 7.50
C LYS A 119 2.98 -12.64 6.36
N SER A 120 3.68 -12.27 5.28
CA SER A 120 3.66 -13.01 4.04
C SER A 120 3.76 -14.43 4.53
N GLN A 121 2.66 -15.17 4.40
CA GLN A 121 2.71 -16.61 4.65
C GLN A 121 3.96 -16.97 3.91
N THR A 122 4.93 -17.49 4.63
CA THR A 122 6.19 -17.93 4.09
C THR A 122 5.80 -18.72 2.85
N SER A 123 5.71 -18.00 1.71
CA SER A 123 5.43 -18.64 0.45
C SER A 123 6.60 -19.59 0.36
N SER A 124 6.30 -20.87 0.52
CA SER A 124 7.29 -21.91 0.45
C SER A 124 8.18 -21.55 -0.73
N THR A 125 9.47 -21.40 -0.49
CA THR A 125 10.49 -21.16 -1.52
C THR A 125 10.57 -22.37 -2.45
N SER A 126 9.41 -22.89 -2.85
CA SER A 126 9.32 -24.13 -3.61
C SER A 126 9.59 -23.93 -5.09
N ALA A 127 9.50 -22.71 -5.61
CA ALA A 127 9.71 -22.42 -7.03
C ALA A 127 11.02 -21.66 -7.26
N ALA A 128 11.77 -22.08 -8.28
CA ALA A 128 12.94 -21.35 -8.77
C ALA A 128 12.58 -19.96 -9.29
N PRO A 129 13.54 -19.00 -9.36
CA PRO A 129 13.31 -17.72 -10.04
C PRO A 129 12.82 -17.93 -11.48
N SER A 130 11.65 -17.38 -11.78
CA SER A 130 11.00 -17.56 -13.10
C SER A 130 11.70 -16.79 -14.22
N LYS A 131 12.43 -15.73 -13.85
CA LYS A 131 13.15 -14.89 -14.81
C LYS A 131 14.46 -14.41 -14.21
N ILE A 132 15.54 -14.70 -14.95
CA ILE A 132 16.87 -14.15 -14.74
C ILE A 132 17.34 -13.56 -16.06
N THR A 133 17.91 -12.36 -16.04
CA THR A 133 18.46 -11.69 -17.22
C THR A 133 19.78 -11.04 -16.87
N GLY A 134 20.72 -10.99 -17.83
CA GLY A 134 22.02 -10.36 -17.66
C GLY A 134 22.30 -9.38 -18.80
N LYS A 135 23.03 -8.32 -18.50
CA LYS A 135 23.61 -7.39 -19.48
C LYS A 135 24.93 -6.85 -18.95
N ASN A 136 25.80 -6.39 -19.84
CA ASN A 136 27.01 -5.68 -19.45
C ASN A 136 26.68 -4.37 -18.72
N GLY A 137 27.50 -4.00 -17.75
CA GLY A 137 27.43 -2.72 -17.06
C GLY A 137 27.93 -1.57 -17.94
N ALA A 138 28.13 -0.40 -17.30
CA ALA A 138 28.64 0.78 -17.99
C ALA A 138 30.15 0.71 -18.18
N ASP A 139 30.86 0.09 -17.24
CA ASP A 139 32.30 -0.02 -17.23
C ASP A 139 32.74 -1.43 -17.71
N PRO A 140 33.91 -1.55 -18.35
CA PRO A 140 34.50 -2.86 -18.70
C PRO A 140 34.64 -3.74 -17.45
N GLY A 141 34.43 -5.05 -17.62
CA GLY A 141 34.49 -5.99 -16.49
C GLY A 141 33.30 -5.91 -15.53
N THR A 142 32.19 -5.25 -15.92
CA THR A 142 30.99 -5.19 -15.10
C THR A 142 29.79 -5.86 -15.73
N ALA A 143 28.94 -6.47 -14.90
CA ALA A 143 27.69 -7.11 -15.33
C ALA A 143 26.53 -6.72 -14.39
N ILE A 144 25.35 -6.56 -14.96
CA ILE A 144 24.11 -6.31 -14.24
C ILE A 144 23.20 -7.51 -14.43
N ILE A 145 22.97 -8.24 -13.35
CA ILE A 145 22.06 -9.38 -13.33
C ILE A 145 20.74 -8.95 -12.66
N THR A 146 19.63 -9.20 -13.35
CA THR A 146 18.30 -8.90 -12.82
C THR A 146 17.53 -10.20 -12.61
N VAL A 147 17.02 -10.39 -11.39
CA VAL A 147 16.27 -11.60 -10.98
C VAL A 147 14.88 -11.17 -10.56
N SER A 148 13.85 -11.85 -11.08
CA SER A 148 12.48 -11.63 -10.59
C SER A 148 12.39 -12.05 -9.12
N ARG A 149 11.71 -11.25 -8.28
CA ARG A 149 11.52 -11.54 -6.86
C ARG A 149 10.06 -11.38 -6.48
N PRO A 150 9.36 -12.48 -6.19
CA PRO A 150 7.99 -12.42 -5.69
C PRO A 150 7.95 -11.89 -4.25
N GLN A 151 6.78 -11.43 -3.82
CA GLN A 151 6.58 -11.03 -2.42
C GLN A 151 6.85 -12.21 -1.49
N GLY A 152 7.48 -11.94 -0.35
CA GLY A 152 7.76 -12.94 0.68
C GLY A 152 9.11 -13.64 0.57
N VAL A 153 9.88 -13.37 -0.47
CA VAL A 153 11.28 -13.86 -0.56
C VAL A 153 12.18 -12.91 0.23
N ALA A 154 12.96 -13.44 1.19
CA ALA A 154 13.83 -12.64 2.03
C ALA A 154 15.08 -12.14 1.27
N SER A 155 15.76 -13.02 0.55
CA SER A 155 16.98 -12.71 -0.20
C SER A 155 17.14 -13.57 -1.45
N ILE A 156 18.06 -13.17 -2.31
CA ILE A 156 18.48 -13.88 -3.52
C ILE A 156 19.93 -14.32 -3.32
N GLU A 157 20.21 -15.57 -3.59
CA GLU A 157 21.57 -16.06 -3.76
C GLU A 157 21.85 -16.13 -5.25
N LEU A 158 22.89 -15.40 -5.70
CA LEU A 158 23.38 -15.42 -7.07
C LEU A 158 24.69 -16.20 -7.11
N GLN A 159 24.83 -17.09 -8.08
CA GLN A 159 26.10 -17.75 -8.39
C GLN A 159 26.56 -17.39 -9.79
N TYR A 160 27.87 -17.33 -9.97
CA TYR A 160 28.51 -17.12 -11.25
C TYR A 160 29.78 -17.94 -11.40
N THR A 161 30.10 -18.28 -12.63
CA THR A 161 31.36 -18.97 -12.99
C THR A 161 31.81 -18.56 -14.39
N ASN A 162 33.12 -18.53 -14.62
CA ASN A 162 33.72 -18.42 -15.96
C ASN A 162 34.29 -19.78 -16.43
N GLY A 163 34.08 -20.85 -15.64
CA GLY A 163 34.43 -22.23 -15.97
C GLY A 163 33.26 -23.02 -16.55
N ASP A 164 33.36 -24.36 -16.47
CA ASP A 164 32.32 -25.24 -16.90
C ASP A 164 31.09 -25.13 -15.96
N PRO A 165 29.91 -24.76 -16.46
CA PRO A 165 28.70 -24.66 -15.64
C PRO A 165 28.21 -26.02 -15.11
N SER A 166 28.72 -27.12 -15.62
CA SER A 166 28.41 -28.46 -15.11
C SER A 166 29.22 -28.84 -13.87
N ASP A 167 30.33 -28.14 -13.62
CA ASP A 167 31.15 -28.33 -12.44
C ASP A 167 30.63 -27.48 -11.28
N GLU A 168 29.96 -28.13 -10.30
CA GLU A 168 29.43 -27.44 -9.13
C GLU A 168 30.51 -26.76 -8.27
N SER A 169 31.76 -27.19 -8.32
CA SER A 169 32.86 -26.60 -7.56
C SER A 169 33.35 -25.28 -8.16
N SER A 170 33.08 -25.02 -9.43
CA SER A 170 33.51 -23.80 -10.15
C SER A 170 32.68 -22.56 -9.79
N TRP A 171 31.51 -22.73 -9.17
CA TRP A 171 30.57 -21.66 -8.88
C TRP A 171 30.98 -20.80 -7.69
N LYS A 172 31.14 -19.50 -7.90
CA LYS A 172 31.31 -18.49 -6.86
C LYS A 172 29.95 -17.97 -6.42
N SER A 173 29.69 -17.90 -5.11
CA SER A 173 28.38 -17.54 -4.56
C SER A 173 28.37 -16.15 -3.93
N LEU A 174 27.39 -15.35 -4.32
CA LEU A 174 26.99 -14.10 -3.67
C LEU A 174 25.68 -14.33 -2.94
N ARG A 175 25.75 -14.46 -1.62
CA ARG A 175 24.59 -14.72 -0.76
C ARG A 175 23.91 -13.43 -0.33
N ASP A 176 22.65 -13.55 0.05
CA ASP A 176 21.87 -12.52 0.74
C ASP A 176 21.72 -11.20 -0.01
N GLN A 177 21.54 -11.29 -1.33
CA GLN A 177 21.23 -10.14 -2.14
C GLN A 177 19.78 -9.68 -1.90
N LEU A 178 19.60 -8.46 -1.40
CA LEU A 178 18.28 -7.90 -1.09
C LEU A 178 17.65 -7.18 -2.28
N LYS A 179 18.44 -6.84 -3.29
CA LYS A 179 17.99 -6.15 -4.50
C LYS A 179 17.75 -7.13 -5.64
N CYS A 180 16.75 -6.86 -6.47
CA CYS A 180 16.49 -7.64 -7.68
C CYS A 180 17.53 -7.38 -8.78
N ARG A 181 18.16 -6.21 -8.78
CA ARG A 181 19.25 -5.81 -9.69
C ARG A 181 20.56 -5.88 -8.92
N ILE A 182 21.42 -6.80 -9.35
CA ILE A 182 22.70 -7.11 -8.73
C ILE A 182 23.77 -6.70 -9.72
N GLU A 183 24.67 -5.85 -9.30
CA GLU A 183 25.83 -5.40 -10.07
C GLU A 183 27.06 -6.17 -9.61
N LEU A 184 27.76 -6.74 -10.58
CA LEU A 184 29.01 -7.46 -10.38
C LEU A 184 30.13 -6.62 -11.00
N MET A 185 31.19 -6.48 -10.28
CA MET A 185 32.41 -5.78 -10.69
C MET A 185 33.58 -6.75 -10.72
N ASP A 186 34.69 -6.31 -11.28
CA ASP A 186 35.97 -7.07 -11.34
C ASP A 186 35.83 -8.42 -12.04
N LEU A 187 34.95 -8.50 -13.02
CA LEU A 187 34.87 -9.67 -13.92
C LEU A 187 35.93 -9.53 -15.01
N GLU A 188 36.47 -10.66 -15.44
CA GLU A 188 37.46 -10.69 -16.53
C GLU A 188 36.77 -10.34 -17.87
N SER A 189 37.26 -9.23 -18.51
CA SER A 189 36.75 -8.79 -19.80
C SER A 189 37.04 -9.81 -20.90
N VAL A 190 36.18 -9.80 -21.94
CA VAL A 190 36.26 -10.74 -23.07
C VAL A 190 36.08 -12.21 -22.66
N SER A 191 35.58 -12.44 -21.44
CA SER A 191 35.37 -13.77 -20.89
C SER A 191 33.88 -14.12 -20.82
N ARG A 192 33.57 -15.40 -20.97
CA ARG A 192 32.22 -15.93 -20.89
C ARG A 192 31.92 -16.30 -19.46
N TYR A 193 30.83 -15.73 -18.93
CA TYR A 193 30.32 -16.03 -17.59
C TYR A 193 28.95 -16.66 -17.64
N HIS A 194 28.73 -17.60 -16.75
CA HIS A 194 27.46 -18.25 -16.51
C HIS A 194 26.90 -17.79 -15.18
N PHE A 195 25.59 -17.54 -15.10
CA PHE A 195 24.90 -17.04 -13.91
C PHE A 195 23.67 -17.87 -13.61
N ARG A 196 23.41 -18.19 -12.34
CA ARG A 196 22.19 -18.78 -11.85
C ARG A 196 21.79 -18.18 -10.51
N ALA A 197 20.52 -18.18 -10.17
CA ALA A 197 20.01 -17.60 -8.95
C ALA A 197 19.00 -18.52 -8.27
N ARG A 198 18.89 -18.39 -6.94
CA ARG A 198 17.82 -19.01 -6.16
C ARG A 198 17.34 -18.09 -5.06
N TYR A 199 16.16 -18.36 -4.55
CA TYR A 199 15.60 -17.64 -3.42
C TYR A 199 16.04 -18.26 -2.10
N ARG A 200 16.17 -17.41 -1.06
CA ARG A 200 16.47 -17.83 0.30
C ARG A 200 15.49 -17.18 1.28
N ASN A 201 15.00 -17.99 2.21
CA ASN A 201 14.21 -17.55 3.37
C ASN A 201 14.77 -18.25 4.61
N GLY A 202 15.65 -17.56 5.33
CA GLY A 202 16.39 -18.16 6.43
C GLY A 202 17.19 -19.40 5.96
N ASN A 203 16.87 -20.56 6.49
CA ASN A 203 17.54 -21.82 6.13
C ASN A 203 16.93 -22.53 4.90
N SER A 204 15.79 -22.08 4.42
CA SER A 204 15.13 -22.66 3.24
C SER A 204 15.62 -22.03 1.96
N THR A 205 15.89 -22.83 0.93
CA THR A 205 16.31 -22.39 -0.40
C THR A 205 15.41 -23.00 -1.48
N SER A 206 15.17 -22.24 -2.55
CA SER A 206 14.53 -22.76 -3.75
C SER A 206 15.49 -23.58 -4.61
N PRO A 207 14.99 -24.31 -5.60
CA PRO A 207 15.83 -24.79 -6.70
C PRO A 207 16.51 -23.62 -7.42
N TRP A 208 17.60 -23.90 -8.14
CA TRP A 208 18.27 -22.92 -9.01
C TRP A 208 17.40 -22.56 -10.22
N SER A 209 17.53 -21.33 -10.69
CA SER A 209 16.98 -20.89 -11.97
C SER A 209 17.67 -21.60 -13.13
N ALA A 210 17.12 -21.44 -14.33
CA ALA A 210 17.87 -21.70 -15.56
C ALA A 210 19.16 -20.86 -15.54
N THR A 211 20.26 -21.45 -16.05
CA THR A 211 21.56 -20.76 -16.22
C THR A 211 21.47 -19.81 -17.43
N ILE A 212 21.91 -18.59 -17.25
CA ILE A 212 22.13 -17.62 -18.36
C ILE A 212 23.61 -17.46 -18.62
N THR A 213 23.94 -17.10 -19.84
CA THR A 213 25.33 -16.86 -20.28
C THR A 213 25.48 -15.45 -20.79
N LEU A 214 26.55 -14.77 -20.38
CA LEU A 214 26.90 -13.43 -20.84
C LEU A 214 28.40 -13.36 -21.16
N VAL A 215 28.76 -12.72 -22.25
CA VAL A 215 30.15 -12.35 -22.54
C VAL A 215 30.38 -10.96 -21.96
N ILE A 216 31.32 -10.85 -21.04
CA ILE A 216 31.67 -9.58 -20.39
C ILE A 216 32.53 -8.76 -21.35
N LEU A 217 32.21 -7.47 -21.47
CA LEU A 217 32.94 -6.52 -22.33
C LEU A 217 34.01 -5.74 -21.57
#